data_b24a237080b1421340682ded77b7a387
#
_entry.id   b24a237080b1421340682ded77b7a387
#
_cell.length_a   1.000
_cell.length_b   1.000
_cell.length_c   1.000
_cell.angle_alpha   90.00
_cell.angle_beta   90.00
_cell.angle_gamma   90.00
#
_symmetry.space_group_name_H-M   'P 1'
#
loop_
_entity.id
_entity.type
_entity.pdbx_description
1 polymer ?
#
loop_
_entity_poly.entity_id
_entity_poly.type
_entity_poly.pdbx_seq_one_letter_code
_entity_poly.pdbx_strand_id
1 'polypeptide(L)'
;MLDSLNGPNDGRCEENRHALTRRCRRSLRCKRLQLDELWSWIYCKDKNRTEEIARKNPDAGDVWLWVCIDADTKLVASWRLGQRDLATATDFVNDVAKRVKGRVQITTDALRTYLNVIEDAFGSTADYAMLHKIYGAVNETEARYSPAKCIGCDMKTVSGVPDPKHVSTSFVERQNWTVRTTMRRYTRLSNGFSRKMENHAAATALNYFAYNFIKIHRTLRTSPAMAAGVTDRLWEVADLVALWESYEQRRAERAA
;
A
#
# COMPACT_ATOMS: atom_id res chain seq x y z
N MET A 1 -30.95 16.78 -8.70
CA MET A 1 -30.01 17.19 -9.76
C MET A 1 -28.56 17.17 -9.18
N LEU A 2 -28.13 16.03 -8.62
CA LEU A 2 -26.81 15.82 -7.99
C LEU A 2 -26.34 14.35 -8.15
N ASP A 3 -26.80 13.65 -9.22
CA ASP A 3 -26.51 12.22 -9.46
C ASP A 3 -25.55 11.97 -10.63
N SER A 4 -24.67 12.90 -10.97
CA SER A 4 -23.79 12.76 -12.15
C SER A 4 -22.28 12.95 -11.88
N LEU A 5 -21.79 12.68 -10.69
CA LEU A 5 -20.35 12.78 -10.37
C LEU A 5 -19.66 11.44 -10.11
N ASN A 6 -20.34 10.32 -10.28
CA ASN A 6 -19.69 9.01 -10.28
C ASN A 6 -19.34 8.63 -11.72
N GLY A 7 -18.14 8.98 -12.16
CA GLY A 7 -17.60 8.52 -13.43
C GLY A 7 -17.48 6.99 -13.46
N PRO A 8 -17.59 6.34 -14.64
CA PRO A 8 -17.69 4.88 -14.79
C PRO A 8 -16.41 4.08 -14.45
N ASN A 9 -15.41 4.68 -13.82
CA ASN A 9 -14.09 4.10 -13.61
C ASN A 9 -13.83 3.51 -12.23
N ASP A 10 -14.63 3.82 -11.22
CA ASP A 10 -14.35 3.35 -9.84
C ASP A 10 -14.59 1.84 -9.66
N GLY A 11 -15.59 1.27 -10.33
CA GLY A 11 -15.90 -0.16 -10.21
C GLY A 11 -14.87 -1.07 -10.85
N ARG A 12 -14.28 -0.70 -11.97
CA ARG A 12 -13.36 -1.57 -12.72
C ARG A 12 -11.98 -1.73 -12.08
N CYS A 13 -11.43 -0.66 -11.52
CA CYS A 13 -10.15 -0.73 -10.78
C CYS A 13 -10.30 -1.50 -9.47
N GLU A 14 -11.43 -1.33 -8.77
CA GLU A 14 -11.72 -2.08 -7.54
C GLU A 14 -12.00 -3.56 -7.81
N GLU A 15 -12.74 -3.90 -8.86
CA GLU A 15 -12.98 -5.31 -9.23
C GLU A 15 -11.70 -6.05 -9.62
N ASN A 16 -10.81 -5.44 -10.40
CA ASN A 16 -9.53 -6.05 -10.78
C ASN A 16 -8.59 -6.20 -9.57
N ARG A 17 -8.55 -5.20 -8.67
CA ARG A 17 -7.85 -5.29 -7.40
C ARG A 17 -8.43 -6.41 -6.52
N HIS A 18 -9.76 -6.52 -6.48
CA HIS A 18 -10.45 -7.56 -5.71
C HIS A 18 -10.27 -8.97 -6.28
N ALA A 19 -10.15 -9.15 -7.58
CA ALA A 19 -9.92 -10.47 -8.17
C ALA A 19 -8.53 -11.03 -7.81
N LEU A 20 -7.47 -10.22 -7.94
CA LEU A 20 -6.11 -10.61 -7.60
C LEU A 20 -5.88 -10.74 -6.07
N THR A 21 -6.62 -9.96 -5.27
CA THR A 21 -6.48 -9.97 -3.81
C THR A 21 -7.52 -10.84 -3.09
N ARG A 22 -8.56 -11.33 -3.76
CA ARG A 22 -9.61 -12.19 -3.14
C ARG A 22 -9.06 -13.50 -2.56
N ARG A 23 -7.97 -14.05 -3.11
CA ARG A 23 -7.31 -15.22 -2.51
C ARG A 23 -6.61 -14.90 -1.18
N CYS A 24 -6.17 -13.66 -0.97
CA CYS A 24 -5.63 -13.20 0.32
C CYS A 24 -6.72 -12.85 1.35
N ARG A 25 -8.00 -13.05 1.07
CA ARG A 25 -9.14 -12.71 1.97
C ARG A 25 -9.29 -13.60 3.19
N ARG A 26 -8.44 -14.59 3.38
CA ARG A 26 -8.64 -15.51 4.51
C ARG A 26 -7.68 -15.17 5.65
N SER A 27 -8.25 -14.55 6.69
CA SER A 27 -7.77 -14.62 8.08
C SER A 27 -6.25 -14.74 8.21
N LEU A 28 -5.52 -13.69 7.76
CA LEU A 28 -4.07 -13.64 7.93
C LEU A 28 -3.75 -13.61 9.42
N ARG A 29 -2.92 -14.51 9.87
CA ARG A 29 -2.44 -14.53 11.26
C ARG A 29 -1.16 -13.70 11.36
N CYS A 30 -1.31 -12.39 11.21
CA CYS A 30 -0.22 -11.45 11.37
C CYS A 30 -0.04 -11.10 12.84
N LYS A 31 1.19 -11.15 13.34
CA LYS A 31 1.51 -10.69 14.70
C LYS A 31 1.84 -9.21 14.72
N ARG A 32 2.48 -8.70 13.66
CA ARG A 32 3.04 -7.34 13.60
C ARG A 32 2.85 -6.75 12.22
N LEU A 33 2.13 -5.66 12.15
CA LEU A 33 1.89 -4.91 10.92
C LEU A 33 2.62 -3.57 10.94
N GLN A 34 3.14 -3.17 9.81
CA GLN A 34 3.70 -1.85 9.58
C GLN A 34 2.95 -1.17 8.44
N LEU A 35 2.50 0.05 8.64
CA LEU A 35 1.76 0.84 7.66
C LEU A 35 2.53 2.11 7.34
N ASP A 36 2.51 2.51 6.07
CA ASP A 36 3.17 3.74 5.58
C ASP A 36 2.57 4.16 4.23
N GLU A 37 2.82 5.40 3.79
CA GLU A 37 2.39 5.91 2.50
C GLU A 37 3.57 6.24 1.59
N LEU A 38 3.40 5.90 0.31
CA LEU A 38 4.34 6.18 -0.74
C LEU A 38 3.74 7.17 -1.75
N TRP A 39 4.31 8.36 -1.84
CA TRP A 39 3.90 9.39 -2.78
C TRP A 39 4.29 9.08 -4.23
N SER A 40 3.37 9.36 -5.15
CA SER A 40 3.54 9.38 -6.60
C SER A 40 2.60 10.42 -7.23
N TRP A 41 2.46 10.43 -8.55
CA TRP A 41 1.53 11.32 -9.24
C TRP A 41 1.03 10.71 -10.55
N ILE A 42 -0.09 11.19 -11.01
CA ILE A 42 -0.72 10.85 -12.29
C ILE A 42 -0.65 12.07 -13.20
N TYR A 43 -0.16 11.90 -14.42
CA TYR A 43 -0.05 12.91 -15.45
C TYR A 43 0.89 14.09 -15.09
N CYS A 44 0.60 14.81 -14.02
CA CYS A 44 1.45 15.88 -13.46
C CYS A 44 1.36 15.91 -11.93
N LYS A 45 2.30 16.58 -11.28
CA LYS A 45 2.24 16.87 -9.83
C LYS A 45 1.19 17.94 -9.56
N ASP A 46 0.57 17.95 -8.39
CA ASP A 46 -0.47 18.92 -8.02
C ASP A 46 -0.01 20.37 -8.25
N LYS A 47 1.22 20.70 -7.91
CA LYS A 47 1.77 22.05 -8.13
C LYS A 47 1.79 22.50 -9.61
N ASN A 48 1.68 21.57 -10.55
CA ASN A 48 1.67 21.82 -12.00
C ASN A 48 0.28 21.57 -12.62
N ARG A 49 -0.73 21.27 -11.80
CA ARG A 49 -2.08 20.97 -12.23
C ARG A 49 -2.84 22.28 -12.49
N THR A 50 -3.02 22.61 -13.77
CA THR A 50 -3.86 23.74 -14.21
C THR A 50 -5.34 23.30 -14.30
N GLU A 51 -6.27 24.27 -14.34
CA GLU A 51 -7.71 23.99 -14.54
C GLU A 51 -7.97 23.26 -15.86
N GLU A 52 -7.22 23.58 -16.90
CA GLU A 52 -7.32 22.92 -18.21
C GLU A 52 -6.92 21.43 -18.10
N ILE A 53 -5.81 21.13 -17.39
CA ILE A 53 -5.38 19.76 -17.14
C ILE A 53 -6.44 19.02 -16.32
N ALA A 54 -6.96 19.63 -15.27
CA ALA A 54 -7.98 19.04 -14.41
C ALA A 54 -9.27 18.67 -15.17
N ARG A 55 -9.68 19.52 -16.13
CA ARG A 55 -10.84 19.24 -17.00
C ARG A 55 -10.60 18.09 -17.97
N LYS A 56 -9.42 18.02 -18.58
CA LYS A 56 -9.04 16.96 -19.55
C LYS A 56 -8.69 15.64 -18.89
N ASN A 57 -8.14 15.68 -17.69
CA ASN A 57 -7.71 14.51 -16.94
C ASN A 57 -8.02 14.72 -15.43
N PRO A 58 -9.22 14.31 -14.98
CA PRO A 58 -9.66 14.48 -13.60
C PRO A 58 -8.72 13.82 -12.57
N ASP A 59 -8.07 12.70 -12.94
CA ASP A 59 -7.15 11.94 -12.10
C ASP A 59 -5.75 12.57 -12.00
N ALA A 60 -5.47 13.65 -12.77
CA ALA A 60 -4.16 14.28 -12.74
C ALA A 60 -3.87 14.90 -11.37
N GLY A 61 -2.67 14.70 -10.87
CA GLY A 61 -2.24 15.23 -9.59
C GLY A 61 -1.49 14.19 -8.74
N ASP A 62 -1.30 14.54 -7.49
CA ASP A 62 -0.60 13.70 -6.52
C ASP A 62 -1.50 12.52 -6.12
N VAL A 63 -0.90 11.35 -5.97
CA VAL A 63 -1.55 10.13 -5.51
C VAL A 63 -0.65 9.40 -4.52
N TRP A 64 -1.25 8.84 -3.49
CA TRP A 64 -0.55 8.12 -2.44
C TRP A 64 -0.87 6.63 -2.47
N LEU A 65 0.17 5.82 -2.37
CA LEU A 65 0.04 4.38 -2.21
C LEU A 65 0.17 4.05 -0.73
N TRP A 66 -0.95 3.70 -0.13
CA TRP A 66 -1.03 3.21 1.24
C TRP A 66 -0.66 1.73 1.26
N VAL A 67 0.23 1.33 2.15
CA VAL A 67 0.79 -0.02 2.19
C VAL A 67 0.76 -0.57 3.61
N CYS A 68 0.30 -1.82 3.74
CA CYS A 68 0.40 -2.60 4.96
C CYS A 68 1.24 -3.86 4.70
N ILE A 69 2.32 -4.03 5.46
CA ILE A 69 3.18 -5.20 5.39
C ILE A 69 3.18 -5.96 6.74
N ASP A 70 3.12 -7.27 6.68
CA ASP A 70 3.43 -8.12 7.82
C ASP A 70 4.94 -8.15 8.06
N ALA A 71 5.35 -7.68 9.23
CA ALA A 71 6.76 -7.55 9.59
C ALA A 71 7.48 -8.91 9.69
N ASP A 72 6.76 -10.00 9.95
CA ASP A 72 7.34 -11.32 10.08
C ASP A 72 7.53 -11.99 8.71
N THR A 73 6.46 -12.11 7.96
CA THR A 73 6.44 -12.82 6.68
C THR A 73 6.78 -11.95 5.47
N LYS A 74 6.90 -10.64 5.66
CA LYS A 74 7.11 -9.62 4.60
C LYS A 74 5.97 -9.59 3.57
N LEU A 75 4.85 -10.22 3.85
CA LEU A 75 3.68 -10.18 2.99
C LEU A 75 3.10 -8.76 2.94
N VAL A 76 2.95 -8.20 1.76
CA VAL A 76 2.10 -7.02 1.57
C VAL A 76 0.65 -7.46 1.70
N ALA A 77 0.10 -7.27 2.89
CA ALA A 77 -1.23 -7.77 3.27
C ALA A 77 -2.36 -6.95 2.63
N SER A 78 -2.15 -5.65 2.49
CA SER A 78 -3.09 -4.74 1.82
C SER A 78 -2.35 -3.54 1.23
N TRP A 79 -2.93 -2.96 0.19
CA TRP A 79 -2.51 -1.68 -0.39
C TRP A 79 -3.70 -0.95 -0.99
N ARG A 80 -3.63 0.39 -1.04
CA ARG A 80 -4.66 1.23 -1.65
C ARG A 80 -4.02 2.47 -2.30
N LEU A 81 -4.52 2.88 -3.46
CA LEU A 81 -4.24 4.16 -4.06
C LEU A 81 -5.33 5.16 -3.70
N GLY A 82 -4.95 6.39 -3.39
CA GLY A 82 -5.89 7.46 -3.07
C GLY A 82 -5.19 8.73 -2.62
N GLN A 83 -5.95 9.65 -2.08
CA GLN A 83 -5.42 10.87 -1.50
C GLN A 83 -4.84 10.61 -0.09
N ARG A 84 -4.06 11.54 0.43
CA ARG A 84 -3.57 11.47 1.82
C ARG A 84 -4.59 12.10 2.77
N ASP A 85 -5.77 11.53 2.79
CA ASP A 85 -6.94 12.02 3.53
C ASP A 85 -7.56 10.96 4.45
N LEU A 86 -8.50 11.39 5.26
CA LEU A 86 -9.19 10.53 6.22
C LEU A 86 -10.02 9.43 5.53
N ALA A 87 -10.66 9.75 4.41
CA ALA A 87 -11.52 8.80 3.70
C ALA A 87 -10.71 7.62 3.15
N THR A 88 -9.60 7.90 2.47
CA THR A 88 -8.70 6.87 1.95
C THR A 88 -8.07 6.05 3.08
N ALA A 89 -7.66 6.70 4.18
CA ALA A 89 -7.12 6.03 5.36
C ALA A 89 -8.13 5.08 5.99
N THR A 90 -9.38 5.52 6.15
CA THR A 90 -10.48 4.71 6.69
C THR A 90 -10.73 3.47 5.85
N ASP A 91 -10.86 3.64 4.55
CA ASP A 91 -11.06 2.54 3.61
C ASP A 91 -9.89 1.54 3.62
N PHE A 92 -8.65 2.06 3.66
CA PHE A 92 -7.44 1.25 3.69
C PHE A 92 -7.33 0.44 4.98
N VAL A 93 -7.49 1.08 6.15
CA VAL A 93 -7.37 0.41 7.45
C VAL A 93 -8.51 -0.58 7.67
N ASN A 94 -9.73 -0.28 7.21
CA ASN A 94 -10.84 -1.23 7.22
C ASN A 94 -10.57 -2.47 6.34
N ASP A 95 -9.92 -2.31 5.17
CA ASP A 95 -9.50 -3.45 4.36
C ASP A 95 -8.44 -4.30 5.08
N VAL A 96 -7.49 -3.68 5.77
CA VAL A 96 -6.50 -4.38 6.60
C VAL A 96 -7.18 -5.17 7.71
N ALA A 97 -8.10 -4.55 8.48
CA ALA A 97 -8.82 -5.19 9.58
C ALA A 97 -9.64 -6.41 9.11
N LYS A 98 -10.28 -6.33 7.94
CA LYS A 98 -11.02 -7.46 7.34
C LYS A 98 -10.14 -8.64 6.95
N ARG A 99 -8.83 -8.44 6.78
CA ARG A 99 -7.88 -9.48 6.35
C ARG A 99 -7.19 -10.17 7.52
N VAL A 100 -6.99 -9.45 8.61
CA VAL A 100 -6.23 -9.91 9.77
C VAL A 100 -7.16 -10.57 10.79
N LYS A 101 -6.69 -11.67 11.40
CA LYS A 101 -7.43 -12.38 12.45
C LYS A 101 -6.64 -12.38 13.75
N GLY A 102 -7.35 -12.06 14.84
CA GLY A 102 -6.80 -12.05 16.20
C GLY A 102 -6.14 -10.71 16.54
N ARG A 103 -5.47 -10.67 17.70
CA ARG A 103 -4.79 -9.49 18.19
C ARG A 103 -3.50 -9.26 17.41
N VAL A 104 -3.20 -8.02 17.05
CA VAL A 104 -2.06 -7.64 16.22
C VAL A 104 -1.39 -6.38 16.77
N GLN A 105 -0.06 -6.32 16.73
CA GLN A 105 0.67 -5.08 16.96
C GLN A 105 0.76 -4.30 15.65
N ILE A 106 0.37 -3.03 15.67
CA ILE A 106 0.43 -2.11 14.53
C ILE A 106 1.43 -1.02 14.83
N THR A 107 2.30 -0.74 13.85
CA THR A 107 3.21 0.42 13.90
C THR A 107 3.03 1.27 12.66
N THR A 108 2.88 2.58 12.86
CA THR A 108 2.85 3.57 11.77
C THR A 108 3.91 4.64 12.00
N ASP A 109 4.10 5.50 11.01
CA ASP A 109 4.76 6.78 11.22
C ASP A 109 3.86 7.74 12.05
N ALA A 110 4.29 8.99 12.19
CA ALA A 110 3.58 10.00 12.97
C ALA A 110 2.38 10.66 12.24
N LEU A 111 1.84 10.06 11.19
CA LEU A 111 0.67 10.59 10.49
C LEU A 111 -0.57 10.51 11.40
N ARG A 112 -1.08 11.69 11.79
CA ARG A 112 -2.19 11.79 12.75
C ARG A 112 -3.49 11.11 12.29
N THR A 113 -3.69 10.98 10.99
CA THR A 113 -4.88 10.34 10.40
C THR A 113 -5.05 8.89 10.91
N TYR A 114 -3.95 8.19 11.20
CA TYR A 114 -4.02 6.82 11.72
C TYR A 114 -4.61 6.70 13.14
N LEU A 115 -4.53 7.76 13.95
CA LEU A 115 -4.94 7.70 15.35
C LEU A 115 -6.37 7.17 15.52
N ASN A 116 -7.32 7.80 14.84
CA ASN A 116 -8.74 7.44 14.96
C ASN A 116 -9.10 6.22 14.12
N VAL A 117 -8.57 6.13 12.87
CA VAL A 117 -8.98 5.06 11.96
C VAL A 117 -8.52 3.67 12.39
N ILE A 118 -7.38 3.55 13.09
CA ILE A 118 -6.93 2.27 13.65
C ILE A 118 -7.79 1.88 14.84
N GLU A 119 -8.12 2.82 15.72
CA GLU A 119 -9.00 2.58 16.85
C GLU A 119 -10.40 2.15 16.39
N ASP A 120 -10.98 2.87 15.42
CA ASP A 120 -12.30 2.57 14.86
C ASP A 120 -12.36 1.18 14.20
N ALA A 121 -11.30 0.77 13.48
CA ALA A 121 -11.30 -0.47 12.72
C ALA A 121 -10.90 -1.71 13.53
N PHE A 122 -10.01 -1.57 14.50
CA PHE A 122 -9.45 -2.69 15.26
C PHE A 122 -9.91 -2.70 16.74
N GLY A 123 -10.25 -1.55 17.32
CA GLY A 123 -10.63 -1.42 18.74
C GLY A 123 -9.61 -2.11 19.64
N SER A 124 -10.09 -2.96 20.54
CA SER A 124 -9.27 -3.70 21.50
C SER A 124 -8.41 -4.80 20.91
N THR A 125 -8.51 -5.08 19.59
CA THR A 125 -7.74 -6.14 18.93
C THR A 125 -6.38 -5.67 18.40
N ALA A 126 -6.05 -4.37 18.51
CA ALA A 126 -4.74 -3.86 18.15
C ALA A 126 -3.96 -3.34 19.38
N ASP A 127 -2.65 -3.64 19.37
CA ASP A 127 -1.66 -2.94 20.18
C ASP A 127 -0.97 -1.93 19.25
N TYR A 128 -1.28 -0.62 19.41
CA TYR A 128 -0.87 0.38 18.45
C TYR A 128 0.19 1.33 19.01
N ALA A 129 1.27 1.49 18.25
CA ALA A 129 2.31 2.48 18.51
C ALA A 129 2.64 3.30 17.26
N MET A 130 2.92 4.58 17.47
CA MET A 130 3.48 5.48 16.44
C MET A 130 4.97 5.66 16.67
N LEU A 131 5.72 5.66 15.56
CA LEU A 131 7.16 5.91 15.56
C LEU A 131 7.44 7.29 14.93
N HIS A 132 7.86 8.22 15.76
CA HIS A 132 8.28 9.55 15.31
C HIS A 132 9.79 9.56 15.05
N LYS A 133 10.20 9.78 13.81
CA LYS A 133 11.60 9.91 13.45
C LYS A 133 12.06 11.35 13.61
N ILE A 134 13.16 11.54 14.31
CA ILE A 134 13.81 12.84 14.49
C ILE A 134 14.94 12.94 13.48
N TYR A 135 14.89 13.97 12.63
CA TYR A 135 15.90 14.20 11.62
C TYR A 135 16.81 15.37 12.03
N GLY A 136 18.10 15.21 11.77
CA GLY A 136 19.09 16.27 11.97
C GLY A 136 18.93 17.42 10.98
N ALA A 137 19.58 18.54 11.29
CA ALA A 137 19.65 19.69 10.38
C ALA A 137 20.37 19.29 9.09
N VAL A 138 19.84 19.76 7.96
CA VAL A 138 20.46 19.59 6.64
C VAL A 138 20.78 20.97 6.08
N ASN A 139 21.97 21.13 5.51
CA ASN A 139 22.31 22.35 4.76
C ASN A 139 21.36 22.48 3.55
N GLU A 140 20.77 23.64 3.34
CA GLU A 140 19.77 23.87 2.28
C GLU A 140 20.27 23.49 0.87
N THR A 141 21.56 23.63 0.61
CA THR A 141 22.21 23.24 -0.65
C THR A 141 22.30 21.74 -0.85
N GLU A 142 22.38 20.94 0.22
CA GLU A 142 22.47 19.48 0.19
C GLU A 142 21.11 18.79 0.31
N ALA A 143 20.11 19.47 0.86
CA ALA A 143 18.77 18.90 1.13
C ALA A 143 18.09 18.29 -0.11
N ARG A 144 18.49 18.75 -1.31
CA ARG A 144 17.93 18.26 -2.58
C ARG A 144 18.42 16.87 -2.96
N TYR A 145 19.64 16.50 -2.57
CA TYR A 145 20.31 15.26 -2.99
C TYR A 145 20.65 14.32 -1.83
N SER A 146 20.78 14.86 -0.62
CA SER A 146 21.08 14.11 0.59
C SER A 146 19.93 14.22 1.57
N PRO A 147 19.15 13.16 1.78
CA PRO A 147 18.06 13.18 2.76
C PRO A 147 18.65 13.41 4.16
N ALA A 148 17.91 14.15 5.00
CA ALA A 148 18.27 14.36 6.40
C ALA A 148 18.56 13.02 7.10
N LYS A 149 19.67 12.97 7.86
CA LYS A 149 20.03 11.79 8.64
C LYS A 149 19.06 11.67 9.84
N CYS A 150 18.45 10.51 10.00
CA CYS A 150 17.69 10.19 11.21
C CYS A 150 18.68 10.11 12.39
N ILE A 151 18.49 10.98 13.38
CA ILE A 151 19.35 11.10 14.57
C ILE A 151 18.70 10.48 15.81
N GLY A 152 17.42 10.15 15.75
CA GLY A 152 16.67 9.52 16.84
C GLY A 152 15.28 9.09 16.41
N CYS A 153 14.66 8.30 17.26
CA CYS A 153 13.26 7.90 17.12
C CYS A 153 12.58 8.05 18.47
N ASP A 154 11.40 8.61 18.46
CA ASP A 154 10.51 8.67 19.62
C ASP A 154 9.31 7.74 19.38
N MET A 155 9.04 6.89 20.34
CA MET A 155 7.95 5.91 20.29
C MET A 155 6.80 6.40 21.17
N LYS A 156 5.62 6.52 20.60
CA LYS A 156 4.40 6.83 21.31
C LYS A 156 3.45 5.64 21.28
N THR A 157 3.19 5.04 22.43
CA THR A 157 2.06 4.09 22.58
C THR A 157 0.76 4.85 22.45
N VAL A 158 -0.13 4.39 21.56
CA VAL A 158 -1.45 4.99 21.34
C VAL A 158 -2.53 4.17 22.04
N SER A 159 -2.54 2.84 21.81
CA SER A 159 -3.51 1.95 22.45
C SER A 159 -2.90 0.57 22.71
N GLY A 160 -3.47 -0.16 23.67
CA GLY A 160 -3.02 -1.49 24.05
C GLY A 160 -1.65 -1.50 24.74
N VAL A 161 -0.92 -2.61 24.57
CA VAL A 161 0.41 -2.84 25.17
C VAL A 161 1.38 -3.32 24.06
N PRO A 162 1.80 -2.42 23.15
CA PRO A 162 2.76 -2.79 22.11
C PRO A 162 4.12 -3.14 22.71
N ASP A 163 4.74 -4.22 22.24
CA ASP A 163 6.13 -4.58 22.60
C ASP A 163 7.11 -3.56 21.99
N PRO A 164 7.83 -2.77 22.81
CA PRO A 164 8.72 -1.73 22.33
C PRO A 164 9.84 -2.27 21.42
N LYS A 165 10.28 -3.51 21.61
CA LYS A 165 11.31 -4.15 20.78
C LYS A 165 10.88 -4.34 19.34
N HIS A 166 9.59 -4.32 19.09
CA HIS A 166 8.99 -4.57 17.79
C HIS A 166 8.32 -3.33 17.16
N VAL A 167 8.40 -2.18 17.81
CA VAL A 167 7.93 -0.91 17.23
C VAL A 167 8.96 -0.43 16.19
N SER A 168 8.62 -0.55 14.93
CA SER A 168 9.48 -0.20 13.80
C SER A 168 8.67 0.01 12.54
N THR A 169 9.13 0.89 11.64
CA THR A 169 8.60 1.09 10.28
C THR A 169 9.58 0.62 9.20
N SER A 170 10.68 -0.03 9.61
CA SER A 170 11.80 -0.36 8.71
C SER A 170 11.43 -1.30 7.56
N PHE A 171 10.50 -2.24 7.77
CA PHE A 171 10.10 -3.18 6.72
C PHE A 171 9.19 -2.52 5.69
N VAL A 172 8.23 -1.71 6.10
CA VAL A 172 7.35 -0.99 5.16
C VAL A 172 8.15 0.05 4.38
N GLU A 173 9.09 0.77 5.02
CA GLU A 173 9.99 1.70 4.33
C GLU A 173 10.90 0.98 3.33
N ARG A 174 11.45 -0.18 3.70
CA ARG A 174 12.20 -1.03 2.77
C ARG A 174 11.35 -1.49 1.61
N GLN A 175 10.08 -1.81 1.84
CA GLN A 175 9.14 -2.16 0.78
C GLN A 175 8.85 -0.96 -0.14
N ASN A 176 8.64 0.23 0.41
CA ASN A 176 8.47 1.46 -0.33
C ASN A 176 9.71 1.79 -1.19
N TRP A 177 10.91 1.57 -0.65
CA TRP A 177 12.14 1.68 -1.44
C TRP A 177 12.18 0.65 -2.58
N THR A 178 11.78 -0.59 -2.32
CA THR A 178 11.70 -1.65 -3.34
C THR A 178 10.76 -1.25 -4.49
N VAL A 179 9.56 -0.73 -4.17
CA VAL A 179 8.62 -0.21 -5.17
C VAL A 179 9.27 0.89 -6.02
N ARG A 180 9.98 1.85 -5.40
CA ARG A 180 10.67 2.92 -6.13
C ARG A 180 11.76 2.42 -7.07
N THR A 181 12.45 1.36 -6.71
CA THR A 181 13.54 0.78 -7.52
C THR A 181 13.06 -0.16 -8.62
N THR A 182 11.94 -0.85 -8.41
CA THR A 182 11.38 -1.80 -9.38
C THR A 182 10.40 -1.16 -10.34
N MET A 183 9.76 -0.05 -9.95
CA MET A 183 8.72 0.62 -10.72
C MET A 183 9.07 2.09 -10.99
N ARG A 184 9.47 2.43 -12.23
CA ARG A 184 9.78 3.82 -12.62
C ARG A 184 8.64 4.81 -12.34
N ARG A 185 7.39 4.33 -12.28
CA ARG A 185 6.19 5.14 -11.98
C ARG A 185 6.24 5.81 -10.61
N TYR A 186 7.00 5.24 -9.67
CA TYR A 186 7.18 5.74 -8.30
C TYR A 186 8.51 6.48 -8.09
N THR A 187 9.35 6.59 -9.13
CA THR A 187 10.62 7.31 -9.03
C THR A 187 10.40 8.82 -9.10
N ARG A 188 10.80 9.54 -8.05
CA ARG A 188 10.50 10.97 -7.84
C ARG A 188 11.00 11.92 -8.95
N LEU A 189 12.13 11.58 -9.59
CA LEU A 189 12.83 12.39 -10.59
C LEU A 189 12.90 11.68 -11.94
N SER A 190 11.78 11.15 -12.43
CA SER A 190 11.70 10.37 -13.66
C SER A 190 10.48 10.79 -14.47
N ASN A 191 10.63 10.75 -15.81
CA ASN A 191 9.52 10.92 -16.74
C ASN A 191 8.69 9.63 -16.91
N GLY A 192 8.95 8.59 -16.09
CA GLY A 192 8.25 7.31 -16.14
C GLY A 192 6.91 7.27 -15.40
N PHE A 193 6.30 8.42 -15.13
CA PHE A 193 5.03 8.53 -14.42
C PHE A 193 3.85 7.95 -15.20
N SER A 194 2.78 7.62 -14.51
CA SER A 194 1.53 7.14 -15.13
C SER A 194 0.71 8.31 -15.65
N ARG A 195 0.11 8.12 -16.84
CA ARG A 195 -0.82 9.12 -17.41
C ARG A 195 -2.27 8.88 -17.00
N LYS A 196 -2.60 7.66 -16.54
CA LYS A 196 -3.96 7.24 -16.14
C LYS A 196 -3.89 6.49 -14.82
N MET A 197 -4.87 6.70 -13.96
CA MET A 197 -4.99 6.05 -12.65
C MET A 197 -5.09 4.52 -12.80
N GLU A 198 -5.89 4.04 -13.75
CA GLU A 198 -6.07 2.61 -14.02
C GLU A 198 -4.74 1.89 -14.30
N ASN A 199 -3.90 2.50 -15.16
CA ASN A 199 -2.60 1.94 -15.50
C ASN A 199 -1.63 1.96 -14.32
N HIS A 200 -1.77 2.96 -13.43
CA HIS A 200 -0.99 3.05 -12.21
C HIS A 200 -1.39 1.94 -11.23
N ALA A 201 -2.70 1.76 -11.05
CA ALA A 201 -3.26 0.72 -10.20
C ALA A 201 -2.93 -0.69 -10.71
N ALA A 202 -3.08 -0.93 -12.01
CA ALA A 202 -2.75 -2.22 -12.63
C ALA A 202 -1.27 -2.58 -12.46
N ALA A 203 -0.36 -1.62 -12.71
CA ALA A 203 1.07 -1.85 -12.53
C ALA A 203 1.42 -2.10 -11.06
N THR A 204 0.79 -1.42 -10.11
CA THR A 204 0.97 -1.63 -8.67
C THR A 204 0.48 -3.02 -8.26
N ALA A 205 -0.69 -3.43 -8.76
CA ALA A 205 -1.23 -4.77 -8.52
C ALA A 205 -0.30 -5.88 -9.01
N LEU A 206 0.21 -5.75 -10.25
CA LEU A 206 1.17 -6.70 -10.83
C LEU A 206 2.47 -6.77 -10.01
N ASN A 207 3.00 -5.61 -9.58
CA ASN A 207 4.23 -5.56 -8.78
C ASN A 207 4.03 -6.27 -7.43
N TYR A 208 2.94 -6.02 -6.71
CA TYR A 208 2.69 -6.67 -5.43
C TYR A 208 2.31 -8.14 -5.58
N PHE A 209 1.64 -8.51 -6.67
CA PHE A 209 1.43 -9.92 -6.97
C PHE A 209 2.76 -10.65 -7.17
N ALA A 210 3.63 -10.12 -8.04
CA ALA A 210 4.95 -10.71 -8.28
C ALA A 210 5.79 -10.75 -6.99
N TYR A 211 5.78 -9.69 -6.19
CA TYR A 211 6.48 -9.62 -4.91
C TYR A 211 5.97 -10.67 -3.92
N ASN A 212 4.66 -10.80 -3.76
CA ASN A 212 4.09 -11.71 -2.77
C ASN A 212 4.18 -13.19 -3.18
N PHE A 213 3.98 -13.52 -4.46
CA PHE A 213 3.75 -14.90 -4.88
C PHE A 213 4.88 -15.50 -5.71
N ILE A 214 5.58 -14.67 -6.52
CA ILE A 214 6.55 -15.17 -7.52
C ILE A 214 7.98 -14.98 -7.03
N LYS A 215 8.28 -13.81 -6.43
CA LYS A 215 9.64 -13.46 -6.05
C LYS A 215 10.05 -14.16 -4.75
N ILE A 216 11.17 -14.87 -4.77
CA ILE A 216 11.81 -15.40 -3.56
C ILE A 216 12.43 -14.23 -2.77
N HIS A 217 11.96 -14.03 -1.54
CA HIS A 217 12.50 -13.03 -0.65
C HIS A 217 13.81 -13.50 -0.04
N ARG A 218 14.89 -12.71 -0.18
CA ARG A 218 16.25 -13.12 0.17
C ARG A 218 16.40 -13.65 1.62
N THR A 219 15.79 -12.98 2.59
CA THR A 219 15.89 -13.38 4.01
C THR A 219 14.94 -14.51 4.39
N LEU A 220 13.81 -14.64 3.70
CA LEU A 220 12.84 -15.72 3.95
C LEU A 220 13.22 -17.01 3.21
N ARG A 221 14.00 -16.90 2.14
CA ARG A 221 14.32 -17.99 1.20
C ARG A 221 13.10 -18.66 0.57
N THR A 222 11.97 -17.97 0.60
CA THR A 222 10.68 -18.36 0.03
C THR A 222 9.93 -17.11 -0.38
N SER A 223 8.74 -17.24 -1.01
CA SER A 223 7.90 -16.08 -1.27
C SER A 223 7.18 -15.60 0.00
N PRO A 224 6.85 -14.31 0.14
CA PRO A 224 6.09 -13.81 1.27
C PRO A 224 4.74 -14.51 1.47
N ALA A 225 4.05 -14.87 0.38
CA ALA A 225 2.78 -15.58 0.45
C ALA A 225 2.92 -17.01 0.99
N MET A 226 4.02 -17.70 0.66
CA MET A 226 4.35 -19.01 1.26
C MET A 226 4.69 -18.87 2.74
N ALA A 227 5.52 -17.89 3.11
CA ALA A 227 5.87 -17.64 4.50
C ALA A 227 4.65 -17.31 5.37
N ALA A 228 3.64 -16.65 4.80
CA ALA A 228 2.38 -16.32 5.46
C ALA A 228 1.33 -17.45 5.41
N GLY A 229 1.64 -18.60 4.81
CA GLY A 229 0.70 -19.73 4.66
C GLY A 229 -0.49 -19.44 3.73
N VAL A 230 -0.36 -18.44 2.84
CA VAL A 230 -1.39 -18.09 1.84
C VAL A 230 -1.38 -19.08 0.68
N THR A 231 -0.21 -19.61 0.36
CA THR A 231 0.01 -20.66 -0.65
C THR A 231 1.07 -21.63 -0.16
N ASP A 232 1.02 -22.84 -0.64
CA ASP A 232 1.96 -23.94 -0.34
C ASP A 232 3.08 -24.08 -1.39
N ARG A 233 3.01 -23.32 -2.49
CA ARG A 233 3.98 -23.37 -3.58
C ARG A 233 4.41 -21.99 -4.07
N LEU A 234 5.56 -21.94 -4.70
CA LEU A 234 6.00 -20.78 -5.47
C LEU A 234 5.15 -20.67 -6.75
N TRP A 235 4.71 -19.45 -7.04
CA TRP A 235 3.97 -19.18 -8.26
C TRP A 235 4.89 -18.71 -9.38
N GLU A 236 4.45 -18.95 -10.62
CA GLU A 236 5.11 -18.48 -11.84
C GLU A 236 4.23 -17.45 -12.56
N VAL A 237 4.80 -16.81 -13.58
CA VAL A 237 4.04 -15.87 -14.43
C VAL A 237 2.87 -16.57 -15.13
N ALA A 238 3.05 -17.83 -15.52
CA ALA A 238 1.99 -18.64 -16.13
C ALA A 238 0.77 -18.79 -15.20
N ASP A 239 0.96 -18.89 -13.88
CA ASP A 239 -0.15 -18.94 -12.92
C ASP A 239 -0.96 -17.64 -12.88
N LEU A 240 -0.29 -16.50 -13.05
CA LEU A 240 -0.97 -15.21 -13.15
C LEU A 240 -1.80 -15.12 -14.44
N VAL A 241 -1.25 -15.58 -15.56
CA VAL A 241 -1.96 -15.62 -16.85
C VAL A 241 -3.20 -16.51 -16.74
N ALA A 242 -3.06 -17.73 -16.23
CA ALA A 242 -4.18 -18.65 -16.03
C ALA A 242 -5.27 -18.06 -15.09
N LEU A 243 -4.86 -17.33 -14.04
CA LEU A 243 -5.78 -16.63 -13.15
C LEU A 243 -6.57 -15.54 -13.89
N TRP A 244 -5.90 -14.79 -14.76
CA TRP A 244 -6.50 -13.76 -15.60
C TRP A 244 -7.49 -14.34 -16.61
N GLU A 245 -7.11 -15.37 -17.35
CA GLU A 245 -7.96 -16.07 -18.32
C GLU A 245 -9.23 -16.60 -17.64
N SER A 246 -9.09 -17.24 -16.48
CA SER A 246 -10.23 -17.72 -15.69
C SER A 246 -11.15 -16.59 -15.20
N TYR A 247 -10.60 -15.42 -14.98
CA TYR A 247 -11.39 -14.23 -14.60
C TYR A 247 -12.18 -13.69 -15.80
N GLU A 248 -11.54 -13.54 -16.95
CA GLU A 248 -12.17 -13.08 -18.20
C GLU A 248 -13.30 -14.02 -18.62
N GLN A 249 -13.08 -15.32 -18.57
CA GLN A 249 -14.10 -16.32 -18.90
C GLN A 249 -15.33 -16.18 -17.98
N ARG A 250 -15.13 -16.13 -16.65
CA ARG A 250 -16.25 -15.93 -15.71
C ARG A 250 -16.97 -14.60 -15.89
N ARG A 251 -16.26 -13.57 -16.34
CA ARG A 251 -16.85 -12.27 -16.64
C ARG A 251 -17.71 -12.34 -17.89
N ALA A 252 -17.26 -13.03 -18.94
CA ALA A 252 -18.03 -13.25 -20.15
C ALA A 252 -19.31 -14.05 -19.86
N GLU A 253 -19.20 -15.13 -19.05
CA GLU A 253 -20.35 -15.96 -18.62
C GLU A 253 -21.42 -15.19 -17.81
N ARG A 254 -21.02 -14.16 -17.06
CA ARG A 254 -21.95 -13.30 -16.30
C ARG A 254 -22.59 -12.20 -17.13
N ALA A 255 -22.02 -11.89 -18.30
CA ALA A 255 -22.52 -10.86 -19.20
C ALA A 255 -23.44 -11.43 -20.29
N ALA A 256 -23.45 -12.75 -20.47
CA ALA A 256 -24.32 -13.51 -21.35
C ALA A 256 -25.62 -13.92 -20.63
#